data_67e6ac2acc8faf88dac64d9bbbcf6503
#
_entry.id   67e6ac2acc8faf88dac64d9bbbcf6503
#
_cell.length_a   1.000
_cell.length_b   1.000
_cell.length_c   1.000
_cell.angle_alpha   90.00
_cell.angle_beta   90.00
_cell.angle_gamma   90.00
#
_symmetry.space_group_name_H-M   'P 1'
#
loop_
_entity.id
_entity.type
_entity.pdbx_description
1 polymer ?
#
loop_
_entity_poly.entity_id
_entity_poly.type
_entity_poly.pdbx_seq_one_letter_code
_entity_poly.pdbx_strand_id
1 'polypeptide(L)'
;MPDPKFAEVQVGDEIPLLSTSPITRHTLALYCGASGDHNPIHVDIDYAKESGLDDVIAHGMLSMAYLGRLLTNWVSQSAIRELKTRFTAMTLIGDQVTCRGKIIEKFNESGENRVRLELTAETPREQSLA
;
A
#
# COMPACT_ATOMS: atom_id res chain seq x y z
N MET A 1 -16.15 14.15 3.56
CA MET A 1 -15.83 14.31 4.99
C MET A 1 -14.64 15.26 5.13
N PRO A 2 -14.69 16.20 6.06
CA PRO A 2 -13.53 17.05 6.30
C PRO A 2 -12.35 16.25 6.83
N ASP A 3 -11.15 16.71 6.54
CA ASP A 3 -9.95 16.10 7.08
C ASP A 3 -9.93 16.18 8.61
N PRO A 4 -9.36 15.19 9.30
CA PRO A 4 -9.15 15.27 10.72
C PRO A 4 -8.23 16.46 11.07
N LYS A 5 -8.45 17.05 12.22
CA LYS A 5 -7.66 18.18 12.68
C LYS A 5 -6.47 17.71 13.50
N PHE A 6 -5.33 18.38 13.34
CA PHE A 6 -4.11 18.06 14.07
C PHE A 6 -4.34 17.96 15.59
N ALA A 7 -5.12 18.90 16.16
CA ALA A 7 -5.39 18.91 17.59
C ALA A 7 -6.22 17.73 18.08
N GLU A 8 -6.96 17.06 17.18
CA GLU A 8 -7.89 15.98 17.53
C GLU A 8 -7.25 14.61 17.49
N VAL A 9 -6.05 14.49 16.90
CA VAL A 9 -5.35 13.21 16.77
C VAL A 9 -4.22 13.09 17.78
N GLN A 10 -3.92 11.87 18.20
CA GLN A 10 -2.93 11.57 19.22
C GLN A 10 -1.92 10.57 18.70
N VAL A 11 -0.68 10.64 19.19
CA VAL A 11 0.30 9.58 18.98
C VAL A 11 -0.27 8.27 19.52
N GLY A 12 -0.19 7.22 18.70
CA GLY A 12 -0.77 5.92 19.01
C GLY A 12 -2.13 5.66 18.37
N ASP A 13 -2.78 6.68 17.82
CA ASP A 13 -4.04 6.51 17.12
C ASP A 13 -3.82 5.71 15.84
N GLU A 14 -4.74 4.77 15.58
CA GLU A 14 -4.79 4.03 14.33
C GLU A 14 -5.79 4.70 13.39
N ILE A 15 -5.41 4.84 12.12
CA ILE A 15 -6.32 5.33 11.09
C ILE A 15 -7.16 4.18 10.54
N PRO A 16 -8.33 4.46 9.92
CA PRO A 16 -9.15 3.40 9.35
C PRO A 16 -8.34 2.53 8.37
N LEU A 17 -8.39 1.21 8.58
CA LEU A 17 -7.66 0.28 7.73
C LEU A 17 -8.30 0.15 6.35
N LEU A 18 -7.50 -0.27 5.38
CA LEU A 18 -7.94 -0.63 4.04
C LEU A 18 -7.63 -2.11 3.81
N SER A 19 -8.66 -2.89 3.48
CA SER A 19 -8.48 -4.28 3.09
C SER A 19 -8.97 -4.45 1.66
N THR A 20 -8.12 -5.00 0.80
CA THR A 20 -8.45 -5.18 -0.61
C THR A 20 -9.10 -6.55 -0.83
N SER A 21 -9.74 -6.74 -1.99
CA SER A 21 -10.09 -8.07 -2.47
C SER A 21 -8.82 -8.85 -2.80
N PRO A 22 -8.86 -10.20 -2.79
CA PRO A 22 -7.71 -10.98 -3.23
C PRO A 22 -7.23 -10.57 -4.61
N ILE A 23 -5.91 -10.50 -4.77
CA ILE A 23 -5.30 -10.08 -6.05
C ILE A 23 -5.54 -11.15 -7.10
N THR A 24 -6.03 -10.71 -8.28
CA THR A 24 -6.28 -11.57 -9.43
C THR A 24 -5.40 -11.16 -10.60
N ARG A 25 -5.27 -12.05 -11.58
CA ARG A 25 -4.56 -11.72 -12.84
C ARG A 25 -5.23 -10.54 -13.54
N HIS A 26 -6.56 -10.43 -13.46
CA HIS A 26 -7.29 -9.30 -14.01
C HIS A 26 -6.89 -7.99 -13.36
N THR A 27 -6.75 -7.97 -12.03
CA THR A 27 -6.25 -6.80 -11.30
C THR A 27 -4.89 -6.36 -11.83
N LEU A 28 -3.97 -7.30 -12.02
CA LEU A 28 -2.62 -7.00 -12.51
C LEU A 28 -2.63 -6.50 -13.95
N ALA A 29 -3.50 -7.06 -14.80
CA ALA A 29 -3.63 -6.59 -16.17
C ALA A 29 -4.13 -5.15 -16.22
N LEU A 30 -5.12 -4.80 -15.40
CA LEU A 30 -5.60 -3.43 -15.28
C LEU A 30 -4.53 -2.49 -14.77
N TYR A 31 -3.77 -2.92 -13.77
CA TYR A 31 -2.71 -2.10 -13.21
C TYR A 31 -1.55 -1.88 -14.20
N CYS A 32 -1.21 -2.86 -15.02
CA CYS A 32 -0.26 -2.68 -16.11
C CYS A 32 -0.64 -1.49 -16.99
N GLY A 33 -1.90 -1.44 -17.40
CA GLY A 33 -2.40 -0.34 -18.24
C GLY A 33 -2.40 1.00 -17.52
N ALA A 34 -2.80 0.99 -16.24
CA ALA A 34 -2.89 2.22 -15.44
C ALA A 34 -1.52 2.79 -15.08
N SER A 35 -0.57 1.93 -14.77
CA SER A 35 0.76 2.34 -14.28
C SER A 35 1.80 2.50 -15.39
N GLY A 36 1.59 1.86 -16.53
CA GLY A 36 2.60 1.79 -17.58
C GLY A 36 3.71 0.78 -17.31
N ASP A 37 3.64 0.02 -16.22
CA ASP A 37 4.59 -1.04 -15.91
C ASP A 37 4.14 -2.35 -16.57
N HIS A 38 4.68 -2.62 -17.74
CA HIS A 38 4.32 -3.76 -18.57
C HIS A 38 5.31 -4.92 -18.46
N ASN A 39 6.08 -5.01 -17.38
CA ASN A 39 6.98 -6.15 -17.19
C ASN A 39 6.17 -7.44 -17.26
N PRO A 40 6.52 -8.38 -18.16
CA PRO A 40 5.73 -9.59 -18.37
C PRO A 40 5.62 -10.49 -17.14
N ILE A 41 6.46 -10.32 -16.14
CA ILE A 41 6.39 -11.09 -14.89
C ILE A 41 5.06 -10.91 -14.16
N HIS A 42 4.33 -9.82 -14.46
CA HIS A 42 3.06 -9.50 -13.83
C HIS A 42 1.84 -9.99 -14.61
N VAL A 43 1.99 -10.35 -15.88
CA VAL A 43 0.85 -10.65 -16.77
C VAL A 43 1.02 -11.90 -17.60
N ASP A 44 2.23 -12.39 -17.80
CA ASP A 44 2.52 -13.56 -18.64
C ASP A 44 2.96 -14.73 -17.76
N ILE A 45 2.04 -15.70 -17.59
CA ILE A 45 2.31 -16.83 -16.71
C ILE A 45 3.45 -17.72 -17.25
N ASP A 46 3.61 -17.82 -18.55
CA ASP A 46 4.70 -18.60 -19.14
C ASP A 46 6.06 -17.96 -18.83
N TYR A 47 6.12 -16.64 -18.95
CA TYR A 47 7.31 -15.88 -18.56
C TYR A 47 7.63 -16.04 -17.07
N ALA A 48 6.60 -15.96 -16.22
CA ALA A 48 6.77 -16.13 -14.77
C ALA A 48 7.33 -17.52 -14.44
N LYS A 49 6.79 -18.57 -15.06
CA LYS A 49 7.25 -19.94 -14.84
C LYS A 49 8.69 -20.15 -15.33
N GLU A 50 9.03 -19.59 -16.46
CA GLU A 50 10.42 -19.62 -16.98
C GLU A 50 11.37 -18.88 -16.03
N SER A 51 10.88 -17.91 -15.29
CA SER A 51 11.66 -17.16 -14.29
C SER A 51 11.72 -17.86 -12.92
N GLY A 52 11.13 -19.05 -12.78
CA GLY A 52 11.16 -19.83 -11.54
C GLY A 52 9.99 -19.58 -10.60
N LEU A 53 8.95 -18.90 -11.06
CA LEU A 53 7.75 -18.63 -10.27
C LEU A 53 6.61 -19.58 -10.66
N ASP A 54 5.68 -19.81 -9.73
CA ASP A 54 4.50 -20.65 -10.00
C ASP A 54 3.42 -19.91 -10.80
N ASP A 55 3.37 -18.60 -10.67
CA ASP A 55 2.37 -17.73 -11.31
C ASP A 55 2.96 -16.32 -11.45
N VAL A 56 2.22 -15.43 -12.10
CA VAL A 56 2.57 -14.01 -12.12
C VAL A 56 2.53 -13.45 -10.70
N ILE A 57 3.29 -12.39 -10.48
CA ILE A 57 3.35 -11.71 -9.18
C ILE A 57 2.82 -10.29 -9.30
N ALA A 58 2.34 -9.75 -8.19
CA ALA A 58 1.86 -8.37 -8.14
C ALA A 58 3.03 -7.38 -8.25
N HIS A 59 2.75 -6.25 -8.88
CA HIS A 59 3.67 -5.12 -8.87
C HIS A 59 3.88 -4.63 -7.43
N GLY A 60 5.13 -4.38 -7.04
CA GLY A 60 5.40 -3.76 -5.73
C GLY A 60 4.69 -2.41 -5.60
N MET A 61 4.69 -1.62 -6.67
CA MET A 61 4.03 -0.32 -6.69
C MET A 61 2.50 -0.40 -6.53
N LEU A 62 1.87 -1.55 -6.80
CA LEU A 62 0.46 -1.74 -6.51
C LEU A 62 0.20 -1.69 -4.99
N SER A 63 1.05 -2.34 -4.20
CA SER A 63 0.97 -2.27 -2.75
C SER A 63 1.19 -0.85 -2.24
N MET A 64 2.14 -0.12 -2.84
CA MET A 64 2.34 1.30 -2.50
C MET A 64 1.12 2.15 -2.87
N ALA A 65 0.46 1.85 -3.98
CA ALA A 65 -0.77 2.52 -4.38
C ALA A 65 -1.90 2.26 -3.36
N TYR A 66 -1.99 1.07 -2.82
CA TYR A 66 -2.94 0.77 -1.74
C TYR A 66 -2.64 1.55 -0.47
N LEU A 67 -1.36 1.71 -0.11
CA LEU A 67 -0.97 2.58 1.01
C LEU A 67 -1.36 4.04 0.76
N GLY A 68 -1.16 4.52 -0.45
CA GLY A 68 -1.62 5.85 -0.85
C GLY A 68 -3.14 6.00 -0.69
N ARG A 69 -3.89 4.98 -1.08
CA ARG A 69 -5.35 4.95 -0.94
C ARG A 69 -5.80 4.90 0.53
N LEU A 70 -5.06 4.17 1.38
CA LEU A 70 -5.28 4.20 2.82
C LEU A 70 -5.25 5.63 3.34
N LEU A 71 -4.25 6.40 2.92
CA LEU A 71 -4.09 7.79 3.33
C LEU A 71 -5.17 8.69 2.73
N THR A 72 -5.48 8.56 1.45
CA THR A 72 -6.49 9.41 0.80
C THR A 72 -7.93 9.10 1.24
N ASN A 73 -8.16 7.93 1.82
CA ASN A 73 -9.44 7.63 2.49
C ASN A 73 -9.56 8.36 3.82
N TRP A 74 -8.46 8.81 4.40
CA TRP A 74 -8.41 9.46 5.70
C TRP A 74 -8.24 10.97 5.60
N VAL A 75 -7.39 11.45 4.69
CA VAL A 75 -7.13 12.88 4.48
C VAL A 75 -7.17 13.20 2.99
N SER A 76 -7.29 14.48 2.67
CA SER A 76 -7.16 14.96 1.30
C SER A 76 -5.76 14.69 0.77
N GLN A 77 -5.65 14.39 -0.52
CA GLN A 77 -4.35 14.15 -1.17
C GLN A 77 -3.40 15.34 -0.95
N SER A 78 -3.92 16.55 -0.95
CA SER A 78 -3.12 17.77 -0.73
C SER A 78 -2.48 17.84 0.66
N ALA A 79 -2.95 17.04 1.63
CA ALA A 79 -2.40 17.00 2.98
C ALA A 79 -1.17 16.09 3.08
N ILE A 80 -0.91 15.27 2.08
CA ILE A 80 0.22 14.34 2.09
C ILE A 80 1.48 15.08 1.67
N ARG A 81 2.52 15.03 2.51
CA ARG A 81 3.80 15.69 2.26
C ARG A 81 4.86 14.74 1.76
N GLU A 82 4.83 13.50 2.25
CA GLU A 82 5.82 12.49 1.89
C GLU A 82 5.20 11.11 2.09
N LEU A 83 5.46 10.20 1.16
CA LEU A 83 5.12 8.78 1.27
C LEU A 83 6.33 7.98 0.82
N LYS A 84 6.90 7.21 1.75
CA LYS A 84 8.03 6.31 1.48
C LYS A 84 7.61 4.90 1.74
N THR A 85 8.12 3.98 0.92
CA THR A 85 7.82 2.56 1.09
C THR A 85 9.08 1.74 0.90
N ARG A 86 9.11 0.58 1.55
CA ARG A 86 10.15 -0.42 1.40
C ARG A 86 9.49 -1.74 1.03
N PHE A 87 9.92 -2.30 -0.08
CA PHE A 87 9.40 -3.59 -0.55
C PHE A 87 10.20 -4.71 0.10
N THR A 88 9.57 -5.50 0.95
CA THR A 88 10.25 -6.54 1.74
C THR A 88 9.84 -7.95 1.36
N ALA A 89 8.72 -8.10 0.63
CA ALA A 89 8.21 -9.41 0.22
C ALA A 89 7.39 -9.27 -1.06
N MET A 90 7.28 -10.38 -1.81
CA MET A 90 6.43 -10.44 -3.00
C MET A 90 4.98 -10.66 -2.60
N THR A 91 4.06 -10.00 -3.30
CA THR A 91 2.63 -10.25 -3.19
C THR A 91 2.20 -11.14 -4.34
N LEU A 92 1.52 -12.22 -4.03
CA LEU A 92 1.16 -13.27 -4.98
C LEU A 92 -0.32 -13.20 -5.37
N ILE A 93 -0.66 -13.88 -6.45
CA ILE A 93 -2.07 -14.07 -6.84
C ILE A 93 -2.82 -14.73 -5.68
N GLY A 94 -3.99 -14.21 -5.37
CA GLY A 94 -4.82 -14.68 -4.28
C GLY A 94 -4.55 -14.02 -2.93
N ASP A 95 -3.46 -13.30 -2.80
CA ASP A 95 -3.16 -12.58 -1.56
C ASP A 95 -4.15 -11.43 -1.37
N GLN A 96 -4.67 -11.32 -0.15
CA GLN A 96 -5.47 -10.18 0.28
C GLN A 96 -4.57 -9.22 1.04
N VAL A 97 -4.48 -7.98 0.56
CA VAL A 97 -3.61 -6.97 1.17
C VAL A 97 -4.42 -6.15 2.19
N THR A 98 -3.91 -6.09 3.41
CA THR A 98 -4.46 -5.23 4.46
C THR A 98 -3.45 -4.13 4.76
N CYS A 99 -3.88 -2.90 4.61
CA CYS A 99 -3.08 -1.71 4.89
C CYS A 99 -3.52 -1.10 6.21
N ARG A 100 -2.54 -0.79 7.05
CA ARG A 100 -2.74 -0.19 8.37
C ARG A 100 -1.84 1.02 8.53
N GLY A 101 -2.28 1.96 9.34
CA GLY A 101 -1.49 3.12 9.69
C GLY A 101 -1.69 3.51 11.14
N LYS A 102 -0.62 3.96 11.76
CA LYS A 102 -0.60 4.39 13.16
C LYS A 102 0.20 5.67 13.28
N ILE A 103 -0.34 6.66 13.98
CA ILE A 103 0.37 7.91 14.23
C ILE A 103 1.48 7.66 15.24
N ILE A 104 2.72 7.96 14.86
CA ILE A 104 3.89 7.74 15.72
C ILE A 104 4.54 9.04 16.19
N GLU A 105 4.23 10.16 15.56
CA GLU A 105 4.82 11.45 15.92
C GLU A 105 3.92 12.59 15.50
N LYS A 106 3.84 13.62 16.34
CA LYS A 106 3.25 14.92 16.00
C LYS A 106 4.37 15.95 16.08
N PHE A 107 4.55 16.74 15.04
CA PHE A 107 5.65 17.70 14.98
C PHE A 107 5.28 18.92 14.14
N ASN A 108 6.15 19.92 14.17
CA ASN A 108 6.03 21.11 13.31
C ASN A 108 7.26 21.18 12.42
N GLU A 109 7.04 21.42 11.14
CA GLU A 109 8.12 21.61 10.18
C GLU A 109 7.78 22.78 9.27
N SER A 110 8.69 23.73 9.20
CA SER A 110 8.53 24.93 8.37
C SER A 110 7.23 25.70 8.66
N GLY A 111 6.82 25.73 9.93
CA GLY A 111 5.58 26.41 10.35
C GLY A 111 4.31 25.63 10.15
N GLU A 112 4.40 24.38 9.70
CA GLU A 112 3.25 23.51 9.45
C GLU A 112 3.20 22.38 10.46
N ASN A 113 2.02 22.19 11.06
CA ASN A 113 1.76 21.06 11.94
C ASN A 113 1.59 19.78 11.13
N ARG A 114 2.39 18.77 11.43
CA ARG A 114 2.42 17.51 10.71
C ARG A 114 2.33 16.32 11.64
N VAL A 115 1.84 15.21 11.11
CA VAL A 115 1.89 13.91 11.77
C VAL A 115 2.71 12.95 10.91
N ARG A 116 3.44 12.07 11.59
CA ARG A 116 4.13 10.96 10.95
C ARG A 116 3.39 9.68 11.29
N LEU A 117 3.16 8.87 10.26
CA LEU A 117 2.51 7.58 10.43
C LEU A 117 3.49 6.46 10.06
N GLU A 118 3.39 5.37 10.79
CA GLU A 118 3.97 4.10 10.39
C GLU A 118 2.90 3.34 9.62
N LEU A 119 3.22 2.93 8.39
CA LEU A 119 2.30 2.24 7.50
C LEU A 119 2.78 0.83 7.25
N THR A 120 1.84 -0.11 7.15
CA THR A 120 2.11 -1.49 6.76
C THR A 120 1.12 -1.94 5.70
N ALA A 121 1.60 -2.73 4.74
CA ALA A 121 0.77 -3.47 3.80
C ALA A 121 1.14 -4.93 3.97
N GLU A 122 0.19 -5.73 4.44
CA GLU A 122 0.44 -7.10 4.88
C GLU A 122 -0.52 -8.07 4.21
N THR A 123 -0.07 -9.30 4.05
CA THR A 123 -0.92 -10.42 3.64
C THR A 123 -0.96 -11.44 4.77
N PRO A 124 -2.01 -12.29 4.85
CA PRO A 124 -2.06 -13.34 5.88
C PRO A 124 -0.83 -14.26 5.87
N ARG A 125 -0.27 -14.50 4.67
CA ARG A 125 0.92 -15.33 4.50
C ARG A 125 2.15 -14.70 5.17
N GLU A 126 2.33 -13.40 5.03
CA GLU A 126 3.45 -12.67 5.65
C GLU A 126 3.31 -12.64 7.16
N GLN A 127 2.10 -12.47 7.67
CA GLN A 127 1.85 -12.50 9.11
C GLN A 127 2.19 -13.86 9.72
N SER A 128 1.99 -14.94 8.97
CA SER A 128 2.32 -16.28 9.45
C SER A 128 3.81 -16.57 9.45
N LEU A 129 4.61 -15.76 8.76
CA LEU A 129 6.07 -15.88 8.70
C LEU A 129 6.78 -15.01 9.75
N ALA A 130 6.05 -14.15 10.41
CA ALA A 130 6.61 -13.22 11.38
C ALA A 130 6.95 -13.86 12.74
#